data_23c686f531234b00c193cd7d396767cc
#
_entry.id   23c686f531234b00c193cd7d396767cc
#
_cell.length_a   1.000
_cell.length_b   1.000
_cell.length_c   1.000
_cell.angle_alpha   90.00
_cell.angle_beta   90.00
_cell.angle_gamma   90.00
#
_symmetry.space_group_name_H-M   'P 1'
#
loop_
_entity.id
_entity.type
_entity.pdbx_description
1 polymer ?
#
loop_
_entity_poly.entity_id
_entity_poly.type
_entity_poly.pdbx_seq_one_letter_code
_entity_poly.pdbx_strand_id
1 'polypeptide(L)'
;MDGLRGIDTHCHHLPDDQFQNMGVKFLYDHSYCNWMDDLRGLLHSYSNVYADLCWLPLISTSAAKRFLREALEIGGSNRILWGCDTWTSEESYGAVLAFRRVVSEVLSEMCQEGYLSCEEACYTAGQIWRGNALKLFGFED
;
A
#
# COMPACT_ATOMS: atom_id res chain seq x y z
N MET A 1 -3.22 -12.77 -7.51
CA MET A 1 -4.17 -11.81 -6.89
C MET A 1 -5.49 -11.67 -7.67
N ASP A 2 -5.61 -12.28 -8.86
CA ASP A 2 -6.86 -12.26 -9.60
C ASP A 2 -7.94 -13.08 -8.86
N GLY A 3 -9.12 -12.48 -8.67
CA GLY A 3 -10.24 -13.09 -7.94
C GLY A 3 -10.34 -12.73 -6.45
N LEU A 4 -9.31 -12.14 -5.83
CA LEU A 4 -9.41 -11.63 -4.46
C LEU A 4 -9.99 -10.20 -4.47
N ARG A 5 -10.99 -9.96 -3.63
CA ARG A 5 -11.50 -8.60 -3.38
C ARG A 5 -10.54 -7.87 -2.44
N GLY A 6 -9.97 -6.76 -2.90
CA GLY A 6 -9.15 -5.88 -2.07
C GLY A 6 -10.00 -4.99 -1.18
N ILE A 7 -9.41 -4.49 -0.11
CA ILE A 7 -9.99 -3.42 0.71
C ILE A 7 -9.07 -2.22 0.57
N ASP A 8 -9.62 -1.14 0.00
CA ASP A 8 -8.97 0.16 -0.07
C ASP A 8 -9.20 0.88 1.26
N THR A 9 -8.14 1.19 1.97
CA THR A 9 -8.21 1.80 3.30
C THR A 9 -8.22 3.32 3.28
N HIS A 10 -7.91 3.94 2.14
CA HIS A 10 -7.85 5.39 2.00
C HIS A 10 -8.18 5.84 0.58
N CYS A 11 -9.27 6.57 0.43
CA CYS A 11 -9.69 7.13 -0.86
C CYS A 11 -10.51 8.41 -0.67
N HIS A 12 -10.31 9.39 -1.54
CA HIS A 12 -11.00 10.67 -1.57
C HIS A 12 -11.69 10.89 -2.92
N HIS A 13 -12.78 10.17 -3.19
CA HIS A 13 -13.54 10.39 -4.43
C HIS A 13 -14.31 11.70 -4.37
N LEU A 14 -13.99 12.62 -5.26
CA LEU A 14 -14.70 13.86 -5.48
C LEU A 14 -15.51 13.79 -6.78
N PRO A 15 -16.68 14.48 -6.85
CA PRO A 15 -17.34 14.77 -8.11
C PRO A 15 -16.40 15.53 -9.08
N ASP A 16 -16.49 15.24 -10.37
CA ASP A 16 -15.60 15.78 -11.40
C ASP A 16 -15.52 17.31 -11.43
N ASP A 17 -16.63 18.00 -11.15
CA ASP A 17 -16.70 19.46 -11.11
C ASP A 17 -15.89 20.04 -9.92
N GLN A 18 -15.86 19.33 -8.80
CA GLN A 18 -15.06 19.74 -7.66
C GLN A 18 -13.58 19.46 -7.90
N PHE A 19 -13.24 18.31 -8.48
CA PHE A 19 -11.88 17.94 -8.82
C PHE A 19 -11.23 18.93 -9.79
N GLN A 20 -11.93 19.34 -10.85
CA GLN A 20 -11.42 20.30 -11.84
C GLN A 20 -11.13 21.69 -11.26
N ASN A 21 -11.79 22.07 -10.16
CA ASN A 21 -11.61 23.34 -9.48
C ASN A 21 -10.55 23.30 -8.36
N MET A 22 -9.99 22.14 -8.06
CA MET A 22 -8.89 22.01 -7.11
C MET A 22 -7.59 22.44 -7.80
N GLY A 23 -7.00 23.54 -7.35
CA GLY A 23 -5.72 24.00 -7.89
C GLY A 23 -4.58 23.00 -7.57
N VAL A 24 -3.55 23.01 -8.41
CA VAL A 24 -2.33 22.17 -8.33
C VAL A 24 -1.66 22.15 -6.95
N LYS A 25 -1.91 23.13 -6.11
CA LYS A 25 -1.32 23.28 -4.78
C LYS A 25 -1.70 22.15 -3.81
N PHE A 26 -2.85 21.51 -3.98
CA PHE A 26 -3.30 20.43 -3.09
C PHE A 26 -2.57 19.10 -3.36
N LEU A 27 -2.19 18.84 -4.61
CA LEU A 27 -1.41 17.65 -4.98
C LEU A 27 0.02 17.67 -4.41
N TYR A 28 0.53 18.83 -4.04
CA TYR A 28 1.91 19.00 -3.56
C TYR A 28 2.09 18.63 -2.08
N ASP A 29 1.04 18.76 -1.27
CA ASP A 29 1.13 18.57 0.19
C ASP A 29 1.15 17.09 0.61
N HIS A 30 0.72 16.16 -0.26
CA HIS A 30 0.70 14.72 0.00
C HIS A 30 1.94 13.97 -0.51
N SER A 31 2.88 14.62 -1.19
CA SER A 31 4.01 13.99 -1.88
C SER A 31 5.29 13.85 -1.05
N TYR A 32 5.24 13.90 0.28
CA TYR A 32 6.44 13.79 1.09
C TYR A 32 6.88 12.34 1.32
N CYS A 33 7.75 11.84 0.44
CA CYS A 33 8.49 10.59 0.62
C CYS A 33 9.40 10.57 1.88
N ASN A 34 9.59 11.68 2.54
CA ASN A 34 10.50 11.80 3.69
C ASN A 34 9.99 11.09 4.96
N TRP A 35 8.69 10.81 5.06
CA TRP A 35 8.08 10.18 6.24
C TRP A 35 8.27 8.65 6.28
N MET A 36 8.77 8.06 5.20
CA MET A 36 9.00 6.61 5.15
C MET A 36 10.06 6.14 6.16
N ASP A 37 11.08 6.95 6.41
CA ASP A 37 12.14 6.61 7.35
C ASP A 37 11.61 6.64 8.79
N ASP A 38 10.81 7.65 9.13
CA ASP A 38 10.16 7.74 10.43
C ASP A 38 9.16 6.60 10.66
N LEU A 39 8.36 6.27 9.64
CA LEU A 39 7.40 5.17 9.72
C LEU A 39 8.08 3.81 9.92
N ARG A 40 9.25 3.57 9.31
CA ARG A 40 10.05 2.36 9.58
C ARG A 40 10.49 2.28 11.03
N GLY A 41 10.96 3.40 11.59
CA GLY A 41 11.30 3.49 13.01
C GLY A 41 10.11 3.19 13.92
N LEU A 42 8.93 3.71 13.59
CA LEU A 42 7.69 3.43 14.33
C LEU A 42 7.25 1.97 14.21
N LEU A 43 7.30 1.39 13.01
CA LEU A 43 6.99 -0.04 12.79
C LEU A 43 7.90 -0.95 13.61
N HIS A 44 9.18 -0.59 13.74
CA HIS A 44 10.13 -1.34 14.56
C HIS A 44 9.80 -1.24 16.05
N SER A 45 9.48 -0.04 16.52
CA SER A 45 9.38 0.27 17.95
C SER A 45 8.02 -0.07 18.55
N TYR A 46 6.95 -0.07 17.76
CA TYR A 46 5.57 -0.17 18.24
C TYR A 46 4.77 -1.23 17.48
N SER A 47 4.20 -2.18 18.23
CA SER A 47 3.42 -3.29 17.65
C SER A 47 2.02 -2.88 17.17
N ASN A 48 1.52 -1.73 17.57
CA ASN A 48 0.21 -1.17 17.20
C ASN A 48 0.29 -0.13 16.07
N VAL A 49 1.44 0.05 15.46
CA VAL A 49 1.61 0.89 14.27
C VAL A 49 1.41 0.05 13.03
N TYR A 50 0.62 0.55 12.11
CA TYR A 50 0.36 -0.02 10.78
C TYR A 50 0.85 0.94 9.70
N ALA A 51 1.38 0.40 8.62
CA ALA A 51 1.81 1.16 7.46
C ALA A 51 0.82 0.98 6.32
N ASP A 52 0.37 2.08 5.73
CA ASP A 52 -0.39 2.08 4.49
C ASP A 52 0.51 2.51 3.34
N LEU A 53 0.55 1.71 2.26
CA LEU A 53 1.32 2.03 1.06
C LEU A 53 0.72 3.18 0.26
N CYS A 54 -0.48 3.58 0.56
CA CYS A 54 -1.26 4.67 0.04
C CYS A 54 -0.59 5.34 -1.18
N TRP A 55 -1.11 6.06 -1.99
CA TRP A 55 -0.61 6.77 -3.19
C TRP A 55 0.88 6.58 -3.65
N LEU A 56 1.76 6.07 -2.77
CA LEU A 56 3.20 5.90 -3.02
C LEU A 56 3.53 5.12 -4.31
N PRO A 57 2.83 4.02 -4.66
CA PRO A 57 3.06 3.32 -5.92
C PRO A 57 2.82 4.16 -7.18
N LEU A 58 1.95 5.16 -7.11
CA LEU A 58 1.68 6.11 -8.20
C LEU A 58 2.77 7.19 -8.28
N ILE A 59 3.27 7.65 -7.14
CA ILE A 59 4.30 8.71 -7.09
C ILE A 59 5.65 8.16 -7.52
N SER A 60 6.07 7.04 -6.95
CA SER A 60 7.38 6.45 -7.20
C SER A 60 7.36 4.94 -6.97
N THR A 61 7.34 4.19 -8.05
CA THR A 61 7.42 2.72 -8.02
C THR A 61 8.66 2.22 -7.27
N SER A 62 9.83 2.84 -7.48
CA SER A 62 11.07 2.45 -6.80
C SER A 62 11.04 2.74 -5.30
N ALA A 63 10.48 3.88 -4.88
CA ALA A 63 10.31 4.18 -3.46
C ALA A 63 9.32 3.22 -2.80
N ALA A 64 8.21 2.91 -3.47
CA ALA A 64 7.21 1.96 -3.00
C ALA A 64 7.78 0.54 -2.83
N LYS A 65 8.56 0.07 -3.80
CA LYS A 65 9.25 -1.24 -3.71
C LYS A 65 10.21 -1.28 -2.53
N ARG A 66 11.07 -0.27 -2.40
CA ARG A 66 12.02 -0.19 -1.29
C ARG A 66 11.30 -0.16 0.05
N PHE A 67 10.29 0.70 0.19
CA PHE A 67 9.54 0.81 1.43
C PHE A 67 8.82 -0.50 1.78
N LEU A 68 8.11 -1.11 0.83
CA LEU A 68 7.42 -2.37 1.06
C LEU A 68 8.38 -3.47 1.53
N ARG A 69 9.54 -3.60 0.86
CA ARG A 69 10.57 -4.56 1.23
C ARG A 69 11.01 -4.38 2.68
N GLU A 70 11.44 -3.16 3.02
CA GLU A 70 11.94 -2.83 4.35
C GLU A 70 10.85 -2.95 5.42
N ALA A 71 9.60 -2.55 5.12
CA ALA A 71 8.48 -2.68 6.02
C ALA A 71 8.13 -4.15 6.33
N LEU A 72 8.24 -5.04 5.34
CA LEU A 72 8.08 -6.48 5.53
C LEU A 72 9.17 -7.08 6.43
N GLU A 73 10.42 -6.66 6.23
CA GLU A 73 11.56 -7.10 7.02
C GLU A 73 11.48 -6.64 8.49
N ILE A 74 10.97 -5.43 8.72
CA ILE A 74 10.89 -4.82 10.06
C ILE A 74 9.61 -5.22 10.79
N GLY A 75 8.47 -5.10 10.11
CA GLY A 75 7.14 -5.18 10.70
C GLY A 75 6.41 -6.49 10.48
N GLY A 76 6.89 -7.31 9.53
CA GLY A 76 6.18 -8.49 9.06
C GLY A 76 4.95 -8.16 8.22
N SER A 77 4.27 -9.20 7.72
CA SER A 77 3.17 -9.08 6.76
C SER A 77 1.85 -8.60 7.35
N ASN A 78 1.69 -8.60 8.66
CA ASN A 78 0.41 -8.41 9.36
C ASN A 78 0.09 -6.95 9.73
N ARG A 79 0.95 -6.02 9.37
CA ARG A 79 0.80 -4.59 9.70
C ARG A 79 0.93 -3.67 8.51
N ILE A 80 0.87 -4.23 7.30
CA ILE A 80 0.93 -3.45 6.07
C ILE A 80 -0.45 -3.48 5.42
N LEU A 81 -0.92 -2.30 5.05
CA LEU A 81 -2.20 -2.06 4.40
C LEU A 81 -1.96 -1.46 3.02
N TRP A 82 -3.02 -1.30 2.26
CA TRP A 82 -3.00 -0.51 1.05
C TRP A 82 -4.23 0.38 0.95
N GLY A 83 -4.03 1.57 0.45
CA GLY A 83 -5.06 2.51 0.06
C GLY A 83 -4.66 3.22 -1.22
N CYS A 84 -5.58 3.75 -1.98
CA CYS A 84 -5.24 4.43 -3.22
C CYS A 84 -5.03 5.93 -3.04
N ASP A 85 -5.70 6.57 -2.07
CA ASP A 85 -5.69 8.02 -1.83
C ASP A 85 -5.91 8.83 -3.12
N THR A 86 -6.94 8.46 -3.85
CA THR A 86 -7.23 8.97 -5.18
C THR A 86 -8.56 9.72 -5.22
N TRP A 87 -8.73 10.57 -6.23
CA TRP A 87 -9.87 11.47 -6.38
C TRP A 87 -10.87 11.02 -7.46
N THR A 88 -10.40 10.18 -8.39
CA THR A 88 -11.22 9.69 -9.51
C THR A 88 -11.19 8.17 -9.62
N SER A 89 -12.19 7.61 -10.28
CA SER A 89 -12.26 6.15 -10.53
C SER A 89 -11.10 5.65 -11.39
N GLU A 90 -10.68 6.43 -12.38
CA GLU A 90 -9.58 6.11 -13.28
C GLU A 90 -8.25 6.08 -12.54
N GLU A 91 -8.06 7.04 -11.65
CA GLU A 91 -6.87 7.11 -10.81
C GLU A 91 -6.85 5.94 -9.81
N SER A 92 -8.00 5.60 -9.20
CA SER A 92 -8.12 4.42 -8.32
C SER A 92 -7.78 3.13 -9.07
N TYR A 93 -8.24 2.98 -10.31
CA TYR A 93 -7.88 1.82 -11.13
C TYR A 93 -6.38 1.79 -11.43
N GLY A 94 -5.78 2.93 -11.77
CA GLY A 94 -4.34 3.07 -11.94
C GLY A 94 -3.56 2.71 -10.68
N ALA A 95 -4.04 3.14 -9.51
CA ALA A 95 -3.44 2.82 -8.21
C ALA A 95 -3.46 1.31 -7.92
N VAL A 96 -4.56 0.62 -8.20
CA VAL A 96 -4.66 -0.84 -8.09
C VAL A 96 -3.61 -1.53 -8.96
N LEU A 97 -3.45 -1.10 -10.22
CA LEU A 97 -2.47 -1.70 -11.13
C LEU A 97 -1.04 -1.47 -10.64
N ALA A 98 -0.71 -0.24 -10.22
CA ALA A 98 0.60 0.12 -9.70
C ALA A 98 0.93 -0.65 -8.41
N PHE A 99 -0.03 -0.72 -7.47
CA PHE A 99 0.12 -1.48 -6.24
C PHE A 99 0.36 -2.98 -6.50
N ARG A 100 -0.47 -3.61 -7.34
CA ARG A 100 -0.32 -5.03 -7.70
C ARG A 100 1.06 -5.31 -8.31
N ARG A 101 1.54 -4.41 -9.16
CA ARG A 101 2.88 -4.51 -9.74
C ARG A 101 3.96 -4.45 -8.67
N VAL A 102 3.92 -3.45 -7.78
CA VAL A 102 4.90 -3.29 -6.69
C VAL A 102 4.94 -4.52 -5.79
N VAL A 103 3.77 -4.98 -5.32
CA VAL A 103 3.69 -6.14 -4.43
C VAL A 103 4.20 -7.41 -5.11
N SER A 104 3.79 -7.67 -6.36
CA SER A 104 4.23 -8.87 -7.07
C SER A 104 5.73 -8.87 -7.34
N GLU A 105 6.32 -7.74 -7.75
CA GLU A 105 7.75 -7.62 -8.00
C GLU A 105 8.56 -7.82 -6.70
N VAL A 106 8.19 -7.13 -5.61
CA VAL A 106 8.90 -7.26 -4.32
C VAL A 106 8.81 -8.68 -3.76
N LEU A 107 7.62 -9.26 -3.72
CA LEU A 107 7.47 -10.62 -3.18
C LEU A 107 8.16 -11.67 -4.06
N SER A 108 8.18 -11.49 -5.38
CA SER A 108 8.93 -12.37 -6.28
C SER A 108 10.44 -12.27 -6.05
N GLU A 109 10.97 -11.06 -5.88
CA GLU A 109 12.37 -10.83 -5.54
C GLU A 109 12.73 -11.52 -4.20
N MET A 110 11.89 -11.36 -3.17
CA MET A 110 12.08 -12.02 -1.86
C MET A 110 12.03 -13.55 -1.94
N CYS A 111 11.20 -14.11 -2.82
CA CYS A 111 11.19 -15.55 -3.07
C CYS A 111 12.48 -16.02 -3.76
N GLN A 112 12.94 -15.31 -4.78
CA GLN A 112 14.16 -15.65 -5.51
C GLN A 112 15.40 -15.61 -4.62
N GLU A 113 15.43 -14.71 -3.67
CA GLU A 113 16.48 -14.59 -2.67
C GLU A 113 16.38 -15.64 -1.54
N GLY A 114 15.31 -16.42 -1.49
CA GLY A 114 15.05 -17.40 -0.45
C GLY A 114 14.62 -16.81 0.89
N TYR A 115 14.21 -15.54 0.90
CA TYR A 115 13.69 -14.87 2.11
C TYR A 115 12.26 -15.33 2.45
N LEU A 116 11.44 -15.59 1.43
CA LEU A 116 10.08 -16.14 1.53
C LEU A 116 9.95 -17.37 0.64
N SER A 117 9.16 -18.34 1.06
CA SER A 117 8.61 -19.34 0.16
C SER A 117 7.50 -18.73 -0.73
N CYS A 118 7.17 -19.42 -1.83
CA CYS A 118 6.06 -18.98 -2.68
C CYS A 118 4.72 -18.96 -1.94
N GLU A 119 4.51 -19.88 -0.99
CA GLU A 119 3.30 -19.94 -0.17
C GLU A 119 3.21 -18.71 0.77
N GLU A 120 4.29 -18.39 1.47
CA GLU A 120 4.38 -17.21 2.33
C GLU A 120 4.20 -15.92 1.54
N ALA A 121 4.73 -15.82 0.33
CA ALA A 121 4.55 -14.65 -0.53
C ALA A 121 3.07 -14.49 -0.96
N CYS A 122 2.40 -15.58 -1.34
CA CYS A 122 0.97 -15.55 -1.67
C CYS A 122 0.11 -15.16 -0.45
N TYR A 123 0.43 -15.71 0.71
CA TYR A 123 -0.24 -15.36 1.97
C TYR A 123 -0.03 -13.87 2.29
N THR A 124 1.21 -13.38 2.23
CA THR A 124 1.57 -11.97 2.47
C THR A 124 0.81 -11.04 1.53
N ALA A 125 0.75 -11.37 0.23
CA ALA A 125 -0.02 -10.59 -0.74
C ALA A 125 -1.50 -10.49 -0.35
N GLY A 126 -2.11 -11.59 0.08
CA GLY A 126 -3.50 -11.64 0.55
C GLY A 126 -3.73 -10.82 1.82
N GLN A 127 -2.77 -10.86 2.76
CA GLN A 127 -2.84 -10.06 3.99
C GLN A 127 -2.80 -8.57 3.69
N ILE A 128 -1.86 -8.10 2.88
CA ILE A 128 -1.74 -6.69 2.50
C ILE A 128 -2.98 -6.23 1.72
N TRP A 129 -3.46 -7.08 0.78
CA TRP A 129 -4.57 -6.74 -0.09
C TRP A 129 -5.91 -6.62 0.65
N ARG A 130 -6.13 -7.45 1.66
CA ARG A 130 -7.43 -7.55 2.34
C ARG A 130 -7.34 -7.93 3.82
N GLY A 131 -6.60 -9.00 4.16
CA GLY A 131 -6.68 -9.64 5.47
C GLY A 131 -6.35 -8.71 6.63
N ASN A 132 -5.35 -7.86 6.49
CA ASN A 132 -4.96 -6.92 7.54
C ASN A 132 -6.02 -5.85 7.77
N ALA A 133 -6.67 -5.37 6.70
CA ALA A 133 -7.75 -4.39 6.82
C ALA A 133 -8.99 -5.00 7.51
N LEU A 134 -9.37 -6.23 7.14
CA LEU A 134 -10.46 -6.94 7.83
C LEU A 134 -10.20 -7.02 9.32
N LYS A 135 -9.00 -7.46 9.69
CA LYS A 135 -8.61 -7.63 11.09
C LYS A 135 -8.55 -6.31 11.86
N LEU A 136 -7.93 -5.29 11.25
CA LEU A 136 -7.74 -3.99 11.91
C LEU A 136 -9.06 -3.26 12.15
N PHE A 137 -9.96 -3.28 11.16
CA PHE A 137 -11.23 -2.56 11.22
C PHE A 137 -12.40 -3.41 11.72
N GLY A 138 -12.18 -4.71 12.00
CA GLY A 138 -13.20 -5.60 12.52
C GLY A 138 -14.32 -5.93 11.51
N PHE A 139 -13.99 -5.96 10.21
CA PHE A 139 -14.95 -6.38 9.19
C PHE A 139 -15.09 -7.90 9.17
N GLU A 140 -16.30 -8.37 8.99
CA GLU A 140 -16.58 -9.80 8.72
C GLU A 140 -16.35 -10.11 7.23
N ASP A 141 -15.96 -11.36 6.93
CA ASP A 141 -15.73 -11.82 5.54
C ASP A 141 -17.05 -11.98 4.75
#